data_58a3044dea52f3f09d2e02b3fc8e472d
#
_entry.id   58a3044dea52f3f09d2e02b3fc8e472d
#
_cell.length_a   1.000
_cell.length_b   1.000
_cell.length_c   1.000
_cell.angle_alpha   90.00
_cell.angle_beta   90.00
_cell.angle_gamma   90.00
#
_symmetry.space_group_name_H-M   'P 1'
#
loop_
_entity.id
_entity.type
_entity.pdbx_description
1 polymer ?
#
loop_
_entity_poly.entity_id
_entity_poly.type
_entity_poly.pdbx_seq_one_letter_code
_entity_poly.pdbx_strand_id
1 'polypeptide(L)'
;MVEDHGVDELIHRWTVERSNDAELTEASRLASAWLAETPTSAPAAMPGIPGQRGRGGTGGLLSVESADPVYVEAMRQRLPGVPDDLLASAATCWQLVGGITDAEAWWDAGISPLDQRALDYRAAGLGPQDLARHLGPYTVLEHLRRGSSAAWCVARLRRQRRDGIA
;
A
#
# COMPACT_ATOMS: atom_id res chain seq x y z
N MET A 1 -12.36 -0.71 46.00
CA MET A 1 -12.58 -1.76 45.00
C MET A 1 -13.71 -1.23 44.14
N VAL A 2 -13.35 -0.53 43.06
CA VAL A 2 -14.35 0.01 42.11
C VAL A 2 -14.42 -1.03 41.01
N GLU A 3 -15.55 -1.71 40.92
CA GLU A 3 -15.79 -2.75 39.94
C GLU A 3 -15.93 -2.11 38.55
N ASP A 4 -15.12 -2.56 37.64
CA ASP A 4 -14.92 -2.08 36.25
C ASP A 4 -16.05 -2.60 35.32
N HIS A 5 -17.30 -2.46 35.75
CA HIS A 5 -18.49 -2.95 35.04
C HIS A 5 -18.81 -2.14 33.76
N GLY A 6 -18.23 -0.96 33.62
CA GLY A 6 -18.53 -0.07 32.48
C GLY A 6 -17.85 -0.47 31.16
N VAL A 7 -16.68 -1.08 31.25
CA VAL A 7 -15.90 -1.45 30.05
C VAL A 7 -16.45 -2.71 29.41
N ASP A 8 -16.82 -3.70 30.21
CA ASP A 8 -17.40 -4.96 29.72
C ASP A 8 -18.77 -4.74 29.07
N GLU A 9 -19.57 -3.83 29.61
CA GLU A 9 -20.88 -3.46 29.05
C GLU A 9 -20.73 -2.71 27.71
N LEU A 10 -19.72 -1.84 27.58
CA LEU A 10 -19.38 -1.15 26.36
C LEU A 10 -18.87 -2.12 25.27
N ILE A 11 -18.02 -3.06 25.63
CA ILE A 11 -17.51 -4.09 24.72
C ILE A 11 -18.67 -4.98 24.24
N HIS A 12 -19.54 -5.39 25.15
CA HIS A 12 -20.70 -6.21 24.81
C HIS A 12 -21.66 -5.49 23.87
N ARG A 13 -21.96 -4.22 24.14
CA ARG A 13 -22.81 -3.37 23.29
C ARG A 13 -22.20 -3.19 21.91
N TRP A 14 -20.89 -2.96 21.82
CA TRP A 14 -20.17 -2.81 20.56
C TRP A 14 -20.15 -4.10 19.74
N THR A 15 -20.04 -5.24 20.41
CA THR A 15 -20.06 -6.55 19.75
C THR A 15 -21.44 -6.88 19.20
N VAL A 16 -22.50 -6.53 19.92
CA VAL A 16 -23.89 -6.73 19.49
C VAL A 16 -24.27 -5.78 18.35
N GLU A 17 -23.84 -4.52 18.38
CA GLU A 17 -24.04 -3.58 17.27
C GLU A 17 -23.35 -4.05 15.98
N ARG A 18 -22.11 -4.54 16.08
CA ARG A 18 -21.39 -5.09 14.92
C ARG A 18 -21.99 -6.37 14.37
N SER A 19 -22.60 -7.20 15.21
CA SER A 19 -23.25 -8.44 14.77
C SER A 19 -24.57 -8.20 14.06
N ASN A 20 -25.18 -7.03 14.27
CA ASN A 20 -26.44 -6.61 13.64
C ASN A 20 -26.22 -5.72 12.40
N ASP A 21 -24.97 -5.52 11.99
CA ASP A 21 -24.66 -4.70 10.81
C ASP A 21 -25.01 -5.46 9.54
N ALA A 22 -26.15 -5.10 8.94
CA ALA A 22 -26.65 -5.71 7.72
C ALA A 22 -25.66 -5.62 6.55
N GLU A 23 -24.83 -4.58 6.53
CA GLU A 23 -23.79 -4.40 5.53
C GLU A 23 -22.68 -5.46 5.66
N LEU A 24 -22.26 -5.80 6.88
CA LEU A 24 -21.26 -6.85 7.11
C LEU A 24 -21.79 -8.23 6.73
N THR A 25 -23.07 -8.48 6.97
CA THR A 25 -23.74 -9.74 6.58
C THR A 25 -23.86 -9.83 5.06
N GLU A 26 -24.18 -8.73 4.40
CA GLU A 26 -24.30 -8.68 2.93
C GLU A 26 -22.92 -8.77 2.26
N ALA A 27 -21.89 -8.11 2.77
CA ALA A 27 -20.52 -8.23 2.30
C ALA A 27 -19.98 -9.66 2.43
N SER A 28 -20.26 -10.34 3.56
CA SER A 28 -19.89 -11.73 3.77
C SER A 28 -20.62 -12.68 2.81
N ARG A 29 -21.90 -12.40 2.51
CA ARG A 29 -22.68 -13.18 1.55
C ARG A 29 -22.16 -13.00 0.12
N LEU A 30 -21.83 -11.77 -0.27
CA LEU A 30 -21.25 -11.48 -1.58
C LEU A 30 -19.87 -12.12 -1.75
N ALA A 31 -19.02 -12.07 -0.72
CA ALA A 31 -17.72 -12.73 -0.75
C ALA A 31 -17.85 -14.25 -0.85
N SER A 32 -18.80 -14.84 -0.14
CA SER A 32 -19.09 -16.29 -0.21
C SER A 32 -19.65 -16.71 -1.56
N ALA A 33 -20.50 -15.90 -2.18
CA ALA A 33 -21.02 -16.13 -3.52
C ALA A 33 -19.90 -16.05 -4.58
N TRP A 34 -19.00 -15.11 -4.45
CA TRP A 34 -17.81 -14.97 -5.32
C TRP A 34 -16.89 -16.18 -5.23
N LEU A 35 -16.66 -16.71 -4.04
CA LEU A 35 -15.85 -17.91 -3.82
C LEU A 35 -16.55 -19.17 -4.35
N ALA A 36 -17.87 -19.20 -4.37
CA ALA A 36 -18.66 -20.32 -4.91
C ALA A 36 -18.77 -20.29 -6.44
N GLU A 37 -18.69 -19.12 -7.05
CA GLU A 37 -18.76 -18.92 -8.51
C GLU A 37 -17.44 -19.07 -9.24
N THR A 38 -16.31 -19.38 -8.56
CA THR A 38 -15.09 -19.76 -9.27
C THR A 38 -15.32 -21.11 -9.95
N PRO A 39 -15.63 -21.15 -11.26
CA PRO A 39 -15.80 -22.42 -11.96
C PRO A 39 -14.44 -23.10 -11.99
N THR A 40 -14.38 -24.31 -11.45
CA THR A 40 -13.31 -25.27 -11.75
C THR A 40 -13.41 -25.63 -13.23
N SER A 41 -13.20 -24.66 -14.10
CA SER A 41 -13.11 -24.87 -15.54
C SER A 41 -11.64 -25.08 -15.85
N ALA A 42 -11.26 -26.33 -16.01
CA ALA A 42 -10.01 -26.67 -16.65
C ALA A 42 -9.92 -25.90 -17.99
N PRO A 43 -8.83 -25.19 -18.26
CA PRO A 43 -8.70 -24.48 -19.52
C PRO A 43 -8.62 -25.50 -20.65
N ALA A 44 -9.63 -25.44 -21.53
CA ALA A 44 -9.56 -26.11 -22.83
C ALA A 44 -8.30 -25.64 -23.55
N ALA A 45 -7.49 -26.59 -23.99
CA ALA A 45 -6.26 -26.35 -24.69
C ALA A 45 -6.50 -25.50 -25.95
N MET A 46 -6.03 -24.27 -25.93
CA MET A 46 -5.89 -23.47 -27.16
C MET A 46 -4.65 -23.91 -27.93
N PRO A 47 -4.75 -24.21 -29.23
CA PRO A 47 -3.60 -24.58 -30.03
C PRO A 47 -2.77 -23.37 -30.43
N GLY A 48 -1.52 -23.40 -30.06
CA GLY A 48 -0.46 -22.76 -30.85
C GLY A 48 -0.02 -21.34 -30.48
N ILE A 49 0.76 -21.20 -29.38
CA ILE A 49 1.86 -20.23 -29.34
C ILE A 49 3.07 -20.96 -28.75
N PRO A 50 4.12 -21.25 -29.54
CA PRO A 50 5.34 -21.87 -29.03
C PRO A 50 6.18 -20.80 -28.33
N GLY A 51 6.44 -20.95 -27.03
CA GLY A 51 7.51 -20.21 -26.40
C GLY A 51 7.30 -19.61 -25.01
N GLN A 52 6.19 -19.87 -24.31
CA GLN A 52 6.14 -19.53 -22.89
C GLN A 52 6.17 -20.80 -22.04
N ARG A 53 7.36 -21.18 -21.61
CA ARG A 53 7.53 -22.17 -20.53
C ARG A 53 6.87 -21.59 -19.28
N GLY A 54 5.72 -22.17 -18.91
CA GLY A 54 4.97 -21.83 -17.75
C GLY A 54 5.83 -21.94 -16.47
N ARG A 55 6.00 -20.81 -15.80
CA ARG A 55 6.30 -20.80 -14.39
C ARG A 55 4.95 -20.83 -13.70
N GLY A 56 4.56 -22.01 -13.22
CA GLY A 56 3.42 -22.20 -12.33
C GLY A 56 3.63 -21.34 -11.09
N GLY A 57 2.91 -20.22 -11.03
CA GLY A 57 2.89 -19.37 -9.85
C GLY A 57 1.91 -19.93 -8.83
N THR A 58 2.34 -20.82 -7.96
CA THR A 58 1.77 -20.92 -6.63
C THR A 58 1.92 -19.55 -5.99
N GLY A 59 0.82 -18.96 -5.47
CA GLY A 59 0.84 -17.72 -4.67
C GLY A 59 1.71 -17.89 -3.43
N GLY A 60 3.01 -17.94 -3.65
CA GLY A 60 4.04 -17.97 -2.64
C GLY A 60 4.31 -16.56 -2.17
N LEU A 61 4.37 -16.38 -0.87
CA LEU A 61 5.08 -15.31 -0.20
C LEU A 61 6.29 -14.93 -1.05
N LEU A 62 6.37 -13.67 -1.50
CA LEU A 62 7.48 -13.17 -2.28
C LEU A 62 8.77 -13.56 -1.56
N SER A 63 9.52 -14.47 -2.14
CA SER A 63 10.74 -15.01 -1.56
C SER A 63 11.77 -13.88 -1.47
N VAL A 64 12.53 -13.85 -0.39
CA VAL A 64 13.67 -12.91 -0.21
C VAL A 64 14.62 -12.96 -1.43
N GLU A 65 14.69 -14.10 -2.12
CA GLU A 65 15.47 -14.28 -3.34
C GLU A 65 14.96 -13.49 -4.56
N SER A 66 13.75 -12.91 -4.51
CA SER A 66 13.20 -12.11 -5.61
C SER A 66 13.50 -10.62 -5.50
N ALA A 67 14.08 -10.17 -4.41
CA ALA A 67 14.47 -8.77 -4.23
C ALA A 67 15.74 -8.46 -5.04
N ASP A 68 15.70 -7.37 -5.81
CA ASP A 68 16.89 -6.90 -6.53
C ASP A 68 17.96 -6.43 -5.53
N PRO A 69 19.17 -7.00 -5.56
CA PRO A 69 20.25 -6.67 -4.63
C PRO A 69 20.65 -5.19 -4.66
N VAL A 70 20.43 -4.49 -5.76
CA VAL A 70 20.73 -3.05 -5.87
C VAL A 70 19.86 -2.24 -4.91
N TYR A 71 18.56 -2.57 -4.79
CA TYR A 71 17.66 -1.89 -3.83
C TYR A 71 18.03 -2.24 -2.39
N VAL A 72 18.30 -3.50 -2.11
CA VAL A 72 18.67 -3.95 -0.76
C VAL A 72 19.94 -3.25 -0.29
N GLU A 73 20.95 -3.13 -1.15
CA GLU A 73 22.21 -2.45 -0.82
C GLU A 73 22.00 -0.95 -0.61
N ALA A 74 21.27 -0.26 -1.47
CA ALA A 74 20.95 1.16 -1.32
C ALA A 74 20.17 1.44 -0.02
N MET A 75 19.26 0.53 0.34
CA MET A 75 18.50 0.62 1.59
C MET A 75 19.36 0.34 2.82
N ARG A 76 20.29 -0.63 2.76
CA ARG A 76 21.23 -0.95 3.84
C ARG A 76 22.13 0.25 4.17
N GLN A 77 22.59 0.97 3.15
CA GLN A 77 23.40 2.18 3.34
C GLN A 77 22.63 3.30 4.07
N ARG A 78 21.32 3.41 3.85
CA ARG A 78 20.45 4.43 4.48
C ARG A 78 19.94 4.00 5.86
N LEU A 79 19.81 2.71 6.09
CA LEU A 79 19.22 2.12 7.29
C LEU A 79 20.16 1.06 7.91
N PRO A 80 21.32 1.48 8.44
CA PRO A 80 22.26 0.56 9.06
C PRO A 80 21.61 -0.14 10.27
N GLY A 81 21.74 -1.46 10.35
CA GLY A 81 21.20 -2.25 11.47
C GLY A 81 19.79 -2.78 11.27
N VAL A 82 19.13 -2.50 10.15
CA VAL A 82 17.86 -3.16 9.81
C VAL A 82 18.16 -4.56 9.25
N PRO A 83 17.44 -5.61 9.68
CA PRO A 83 17.59 -6.96 9.19
C PRO A 83 17.38 -7.08 7.67
N ASP A 84 18.20 -7.90 7.01
CA ASP A 84 18.20 -8.05 5.55
C ASP A 84 16.87 -8.60 4.99
N ASP A 85 16.15 -9.42 5.74
CA ASP A 85 14.83 -9.93 5.36
C ASP A 85 13.77 -8.81 5.27
N LEU A 86 13.82 -7.83 6.17
CA LEU A 86 12.97 -6.65 6.12
C LEU A 86 13.35 -5.74 4.95
N LEU A 87 14.65 -5.54 4.71
CA LEU A 87 15.13 -4.77 3.56
C LEU A 87 14.71 -5.43 2.24
N ALA A 88 14.85 -6.74 2.12
CA ALA A 88 14.45 -7.48 0.92
C ALA A 88 12.93 -7.41 0.67
N SER A 89 12.13 -7.55 1.73
CA SER A 89 10.68 -7.39 1.64
C SER A 89 10.29 -5.98 1.17
N ALA A 90 10.90 -4.95 1.73
CA ALA A 90 10.64 -3.57 1.32
C ALA A 90 11.17 -3.28 -0.11
N ALA A 91 12.34 -3.80 -0.48
CA ALA A 91 12.91 -3.67 -1.82
C ALA A 91 11.97 -4.20 -2.91
N THR A 92 11.31 -5.33 -2.65
CA THR A 92 10.30 -5.89 -3.58
C THR A 92 9.15 -4.91 -3.85
N CYS A 93 8.70 -4.17 -2.83
CA CYS A 93 7.69 -3.13 -3.00
C CYS A 93 8.23 -1.93 -3.79
N TRP A 94 9.46 -1.50 -3.53
CA TRP A 94 10.07 -0.37 -4.22
C TRP A 94 10.34 -0.64 -5.70
N GLN A 95 10.62 -1.88 -6.10
CA GLN A 95 10.70 -2.29 -7.51
C GLN A 95 9.40 -2.01 -8.30
N LEU A 96 8.25 -1.98 -7.62
CA LEU A 96 6.96 -1.63 -8.23
C LEU A 96 6.78 -0.12 -8.38
N VAL A 97 7.53 0.69 -7.64
CA VAL A 97 7.48 2.15 -7.74
C VAL A 97 8.19 2.65 -9.00
N GLY A 98 9.27 1.97 -9.41
CA GLY A 98 10.06 2.36 -10.58
C GLY A 98 11.49 1.86 -10.48
N GLY A 99 12.42 2.47 -11.21
CA GLY A 99 13.85 2.19 -11.09
C GLY A 99 14.43 2.64 -9.75
N ILE A 100 15.66 2.20 -9.45
CA ILE A 100 16.34 2.56 -8.20
C ILE A 100 16.43 4.09 -8.01
N THR A 101 16.70 4.83 -9.07
CA THR A 101 16.76 6.30 -9.03
C THR A 101 15.42 6.92 -8.62
N ASP A 102 14.31 6.34 -9.06
CA ASP A 102 12.97 6.79 -8.66
C ASP A 102 12.75 6.52 -7.15
N ALA A 103 13.13 5.33 -6.68
CA ALA A 103 13.03 4.99 -5.26
C ALA A 103 13.88 5.93 -4.39
N GLU A 104 15.12 6.18 -4.79
CA GLU A 104 16.02 7.11 -4.10
C GLU A 104 15.44 8.53 -4.04
N ALA A 105 14.82 9.02 -5.11
CA ALA A 105 14.16 10.32 -5.12
C ALA A 105 13.03 10.42 -4.08
N TRP A 106 12.27 9.33 -3.85
CA TRP A 106 11.26 9.28 -2.78
C TRP A 106 11.89 9.29 -1.38
N TRP A 107 12.99 8.53 -1.20
CA TRP A 107 13.71 8.49 0.08
C TRP A 107 14.33 9.83 0.42
N ASP A 108 14.92 10.50 -0.57
CA ASP A 108 15.50 11.84 -0.42
C ASP A 108 14.44 12.91 -0.13
N ALA A 109 13.23 12.71 -0.64
CA ALA A 109 12.08 13.54 -0.33
C ALA A 109 11.48 13.29 1.08
N GLY A 110 12.06 12.34 1.85
CA GLY A 110 11.72 12.09 3.26
C GLY A 110 10.77 10.92 3.50
N ILE A 111 10.51 10.08 2.52
CA ILE A 111 9.82 8.80 2.72
C ILE A 111 10.84 7.77 3.19
N SER A 112 10.51 7.04 4.26
CA SER A 112 11.39 5.96 4.72
C SER A 112 11.44 4.83 3.70
N PRO A 113 12.62 4.22 3.45
CA PRO A 113 12.70 3.02 2.62
C PRO A 113 11.81 1.85 3.10
N LEU A 114 11.44 1.82 4.37
CA LEU A 114 10.52 0.83 4.93
C LEU A 114 9.04 1.23 4.81
N ASP A 115 8.74 2.45 4.31
CA ASP A 115 7.36 2.92 4.16
C ASP A 115 6.79 2.52 2.80
N GLN A 116 5.90 1.55 2.81
CA GLN A 116 5.28 1.02 1.59
C GLN A 116 4.18 1.93 1.02
N ARG A 117 3.75 2.97 1.75
CA ARG A 117 2.70 3.91 1.31
C ARG A 117 3.10 4.75 0.10
N ALA A 118 4.38 4.76 -0.27
CA ALA A 118 4.84 5.43 -1.48
C ALA A 118 4.13 4.92 -2.75
N LEU A 119 3.75 3.64 -2.79
CA LEU A 119 2.93 3.07 -3.88
C LEU A 119 1.57 3.76 -3.96
N ASP A 120 0.91 3.95 -2.81
CA ASP A 120 -0.40 4.62 -2.74
C ASP A 120 -0.28 6.11 -3.13
N TYR A 121 0.80 6.76 -2.72
CA TYR A 121 1.06 8.16 -3.07
C TYR A 121 1.27 8.32 -4.57
N ARG A 122 2.07 7.43 -5.18
CA ARG A 122 2.28 7.41 -6.62
C ARG A 122 0.98 7.09 -7.38
N ALA A 123 0.23 6.10 -6.94
CA ALA A 123 -1.05 5.74 -7.54
C ALA A 123 -2.07 6.89 -7.48
N ALA A 124 -2.04 7.72 -6.43
CA ALA A 124 -2.84 8.93 -6.33
C ALA A 124 -2.36 10.07 -7.25
N GLY A 125 -1.15 9.95 -7.83
CA GLY A 125 -0.56 10.95 -8.72
C GLY A 125 0.36 11.96 -8.04
N LEU A 126 0.90 11.64 -6.84
CA LEU A 126 2.00 12.39 -6.22
C LEU A 126 3.35 11.90 -6.75
N GLY A 127 4.27 12.84 -6.92
CA GLY A 127 5.69 12.56 -7.15
C GLY A 127 6.56 13.00 -5.97
N PRO A 128 7.84 12.57 -5.92
CA PRO A 128 8.76 12.97 -4.87
C PRO A 128 8.86 14.50 -4.72
N GLN A 129 8.89 15.20 -5.85
CA GLN A 129 8.97 16.66 -5.91
C GLN A 129 7.73 17.38 -5.33
N ASP A 130 6.60 16.69 -5.22
CA ASP A 130 5.39 17.30 -4.65
C ASP A 130 5.43 17.29 -3.12
N LEU A 131 6.23 16.41 -2.49
CA LEU A 131 6.24 16.23 -1.04
C LEU A 131 6.72 17.46 -0.26
N ALA A 132 7.66 18.21 -0.83
CA ALA A 132 8.18 19.45 -0.24
C ALA A 132 7.25 20.67 -0.48
N ARG A 133 6.22 20.55 -1.33
CA ARG A 133 5.32 21.68 -1.63
C ARG A 133 4.41 21.96 -0.44
N HIS A 134 4.15 23.26 -0.21
CA HIS A 134 3.28 23.71 0.86
C HIS A 134 1.81 23.70 0.47
N LEU A 135 0.96 23.20 1.36
CA LEU A 135 -0.49 23.29 1.32
C LEU A 135 -0.96 24.05 2.56
N GLY A 136 -0.94 25.38 2.49
CA GLY A 136 -1.12 26.24 3.65
C GLY A 136 0.12 26.22 4.56
N PRO A 137 -0.02 26.01 5.89
CA PRO A 137 1.09 26.07 6.82
C PRO A 137 2.00 24.82 6.80
N TYR A 138 1.57 23.75 6.13
CA TYR A 138 2.27 22.46 6.15
C TYR A 138 2.67 22.01 4.74
N THR A 139 3.74 21.23 4.66
CA THR A 139 4.11 20.54 3.42
C THR A 139 3.18 19.36 3.13
N VAL A 140 3.15 18.90 1.88
CA VAL A 140 2.43 17.69 1.49
C VAL A 140 2.85 16.51 2.36
N LEU A 141 4.16 16.33 2.58
CA LEU A 141 4.69 15.27 3.43
C LEU A 141 4.16 15.34 4.87
N GLU A 142 4.09 16.54 5.45
CA GLU A 142 3.54 16.73 6.79
C GLU A 142 2.04 16.42 6.84
N HIS A 143 1.28 16.79 5.82
CA HIS A 143 -0.12 16.41 5.71
C HIS A 143 -0.31 14.90 5.65
N LEU A 144 0.48 14.19 4.84
CA LEU A 144 0.45 12.73 4.75
C LEU A 144 0.81 12.06 6.08
N ARG A 145 1.82 12.55 6.78
CA ARG A 145 2.22 12.06 8.12
C ARG A 145 1.12 12.28 9.17
N ARG A 146 0.31 13.33 9.02
CA ARG A 146 -0.83 13.63 9.89
C ARG A 146 -2.11 12.87 9.50
N GLY A 147 -2.03 11.98 8.50
CA GLY A 147 -3.15 11.14 8.08
C GLY A 147 -4.04 11.73 6.98
N SER A 148 -3.65 12.85 6.35
CA SER A 148 -4.36 13.33 5.17
C SER A 148 -4.20 12.34 4.01
N SER A 149 -5.27 12.12 3.22
CA SER A 149 -5.16 11.23 2.07
C SER A 149 -4.33 11.84 0.94
N ALA A 150 -3.61 10.99 0.19
CA ALA A 150 -2.86 11.41 -0.98
C ALA A 150 -3.75 12.09 -2.04
N ALA A 151 -4.96 11.56 -2.24
CA ALA A 151 -5.94 12.15 -3.17
C ALA A 151 -6.33 13.57 -2.78
N TRP A 152 -6.51 13.85 -1.49
CA TRP A 152 -6.77 15.20 -0.99
C TRP A 152 -5.60 16.14 -1.28
N CYS A 153 -4.36 15.70 -1.01
CA CYS A 153 -3.16 16.49 -1.33
C CYS A 153 -3.09 16.83 -2.82
N VAL A 154 -3.32 15.83 -3.69
CA VAL A 154 -3.32 16.03 -5.15
C VAL A 154 -4.39 17.04 -5.58
N ALA A 155 -5.61 16.94 -5.06
CA ALA A 155 -6.69 17.86 -5.37
C ALA A 155 -6.33 19.30 -4.98
N ARG A 156 -5.69 19.50 -3.81
CA ARG A 156 -5.23 20.81 -3.34
C ARG A 156 -4.10 21.36 -4.21
N LEU A 157 -3.11 20.54 -4.57
CA LEU A 157 -2.03 20.93 -5.48
C LEU A 157 -2.56 21.35 -6.86
N ARG A 158 -3.54 20.62 -7.40
CA ARG A 158 -4.17 20.95 -8.68
C ARG A 158 -4.91 22.30 -8.62
N ARG A 159 -5.57 22.56 -7.50
CA ARG A 159 -6.26 23.83 -7.27
C ARG A 159 -5.26 25.00 -7.22
N GLN A 160 -4.17 24.88 -6.44
CA GLN A 160 -3.13 25.91 -6.39
C GLN A 160 -2.51 26.21 -7.77
N ARG A 161 -2.31 25.17 -8.60
CA ARG A 161 -1.81 25.37 -9.97
C ARG A 161 -2.77 26.17 -10.84
N ARG A 162 -4.08 25.98 -10.69
CA ARG A 162 -5.09 26.77 -11.43
C ARG A 162 -5.14 28.21 -10.94
N ASP A 163 -5.13 28.42 -9.64
CA ASP A 163 -5.25 29.75 -9.02
C ASP A 163 -3.96 30.57 -9.22
N GLY A 164 -2.79 29.94 -9.42
CA GLY A 164 -1.51 30.60 -9.67
C GLY A 164 -1.23 30.93 -11.16
N ILE A 165 -2.11 30.54 -12.07
CA ILE A 165 -2.02 30.85 -13.52
C ILE A 165 -2.92 32.04 -13.89
N ALA A 166 -3.73 32.52 -12.97
CA ALA A 166 -4.53 33.72 -13.11
C ALA A 166 -3.82 34.95 -12.56
#